data_9ddd66307d47537472e18fd12571ed3a
#
_entry.id   9ddd66307d47537472e18fd12571ed3a
#
_cell.length_a   1.000
_cell.length_b   1.000
_cell.length_c   1.000
_cell.angle_alpha   90.00
_cell.angle_beta   90.00
_cell.angle_gamma   90.00
#
_symmetry.space_group_name_H-M   'P 1'
#
loop_
_entity.id
_entity.type
_entity.pdbx_description
1 polymer ?
#
loop_
_entity_poly.entity_id
_entity_poly.type
_entity_poly.pdbx_seq_one_letter_code
_entity_poly.pdbx_strand_id
1 'polypeptide(L)'
;MQLPNNNSRSKLIFALDPEGDMDEAIRLVDLLTGHVGMFKIGKEAFTRFGPSFVTSILERGGNVFLDLKFHDIPNTVAMAAEAAVRLGVSMFSIHALGGGAMMERAVESVKNTAAAMGIVPPVLIAVTVLTSLDDSNLEEMGFKCSTGELALKLAITARNAGASGVVASPQDVIPIRKACGKDFVIVTPGIRLSDKVEGDDQKRVLTPREAVAMGADYIVVGRPIRLADDPAVAADMITEEISEGLAH
;
A
#
# COMPACT_ATOMS: atom_id res chain seq x y z
N MET A 1 -7.77 4.26 -16.03
CA MET A 1 -6.57 3.42 -16.16
C MET A 1 -6.91 2.10 -15.50
N GLN A 2 -6.90 0.97 -16.19
CA GLN A 2 -7.09 -0.34 -15.55
C GLN A 2 -5.82 -0.65 -14.77
N LEU A 3 -5.96 -1.23 -13.56
CA LEU A 3 -4.81 -1.83 -12.87
C LEU A 3 -4.13 -2.79 -13.86
N PRO A 4 -2.79 -2.77 -13.97
CA PRO A 4 -2.10 -3.60 -14.93
C PRO A 4 -2.44 -5.08 -14.72
N ASN A 5 -2.64 -5.78 -15.85
CA ASN A 5 -3.00 -7.19 -15.95
C ASN A 5 -2.22 -8.08 -14.93
N ASN A 6 -2.78 -9.25 -14.65
CA ASN A 6 -2.36 -10.35 -13.76
C ASN A 6 -0.89 -10.82 -13.89
N ASN A 7 0.01 -9.91 -14.23
CA ASN A 7 1.45 -10.11 -14.29
C ASN A 7 2.02 -9.92 -12.88
N SER A 8 2.87 -10.80 -12.42
CA SER A 8 3.56 -10.76 -11.12
C SER A 8 4.19 -9.39 -10.81
N ARG A 9 4.78 -8.73 -11.82
CA ARG A 9 5.32 -7.38 -11.71
C ARG A 9 4.31 -6.35 -11.23
N SER A 10 3.07 -6.42 -11.70
CA SER A 10 2.02 -5.48 -11.30
C SER A 10 1.67 -5.53 -9.82
N LYS A 11 2.00 -6.63 -9.14
CA LYS A 11 1.77 -6.85 -7.70
C LYS A 11 2.89 -6.29 -6.83
N LEU A 12 4.04 -5.94 -7.40
CA LEU A 12 5.16 -5.36 -6.68
C LEU A 12 5.01 -3.83 -6.58
N ILE A 13 4.96 -3.33 -5.35
CA ILE A 13 4.96 -1.90 -5.03
C ILE A 13 6.31 -1.56 -4.41
N PHE A 14 7.09 -0.69 -5.06
CA PHE A 14 8.34 -0.20 -4.50
C PHE A 14 8.10 0.98 -3.55
N ALA A 15 8.52 0.83 -2.29
CA ALA A 15 8.50 1.93 -1.32
C ALA A 15 9.64 2.90 -1.63
N LEU A 16 9.28 4.02 -2.26
CA LEU A 16 10.20 5.08 -2.63
C LEU A 16 10.38 6.04 -1.45
N ASP A 17 11.30 5.68 -0.57
CA ASP A 17 11.69 6.45 0.62
C ASP A 17 13.13 6.96 0.41
N PRO A 18 13.33 8.09 -0.31
CA PRO A 18 14.64 8.58 -0.70
C PRO A 18 15.37 9.23 0.48
N GLU A 19 16.66 8.89 0.64
CA GLU A 19 17.53 9.54 1.64
C GLU A 19 18.07 10.89 1.13
N GLY A 20 18.28 11.02 -0.19
CA GLY A 20 18.81 12.19 -0.87
C GLY A 20 17.78 13.22 -1.30
N ASP A 21 18.10 13.93 -2.36
CA ASP A 21 17.25 14.94 -2.95
C ASP A 21 16.20 14.36 -3.93
N MET A 22 15.41 15.25 -4.54
CA MET A 22 14.40 14.85 -5.51
C MET A 22 15.01 14.22 -6.78
N ASP A 23 16.18 14.67 -7.21
CA ASP A 23 16.84 14.18 -8.42
C ASP A 23 17.33 12.74 -8.23
N GLU A 24 17.81 12.40 -7.02
CA GLU A 24 18.16 11.02 -6.68
C GLU A 24 16.93 10.11 -6.66
N ALA A 25 15.83 10.58 -6.08
CA ALA A 25 14.57 9.84 -6.09
C ALA A 25 14.06 9.61 -7.52
N ILE A 26 14.17 10.60 -8.40
CA ILE A 26 13.77 10.48 -9.81
C ILE A 26 14.67 9.51 -10.58
N ARG A 27 15.98 9.48 -10.32
CA ARG A 27 16.87 8.47 -10.92
C ARG A 27 16.43 7.04 -10.57
N LEU A 28 15.99 6.79 -9.32
CA LEU A 28 15.43 5.48 -8.93
C LEU A 28 14.11 5.18 -9.67
N VAL A 29 13.27 6.19 -9.88
CA VAL A 29 12.04 6.04 -10.67
C VAL A 29 12.37 5.66 -12.11
N ASP A 30 13.31 6.37 -12.76
CA ASP A 30 13.72 6.09 -14.13
C ASP A 30 14.33 4.67 -14.26
N LEU A 31 15.12 4.24 -13.27
CA LEU A 31 15.73 2.91 -13.23
C LEU A 31 14.69 1.79 -13.05
N LEU A 32 13.70 2.02 -12.17
CA LEU A 32 12.73 0.98 -11.77
C LEU A 32 11.42 1.01 -12.57
N THR A 33 11.20 2.03 -13.40
CA THR A 33 10.06 2.06 -14.31
C THR A 33 10.13 0.88 -15.28
N GLY A 34 9.09 0.03 -15.27
CA GLY A 34 9.09 -1.24 -16.00
C GLY A 34 9.52 -2.47 -15.19
N HIS A 35 10.14 -2.31 -14.00
CA HIS A 35 10.52 -3.40 -13.09
C HIS A 35 9.56 -3.54 -11.91
N VAL A 36 8.79 -2.50 -11.58
CA VAL A 36 7.77 -2.50 -10.51
C VAL A 36 6.39 -2.12 -11.04
N GLY A 37 5.35 -2.51 -10.33
CA GLY A 37 3.96 -2.17 -10.68
C GLY A 37 3.57 -0.75 -10.27
N MET A 38 4.03 -0.30 -9.10
CA MET A 38 3.76 1.04 -8.56
C MET A 38 4.92 1.55 -7.70
N PHE A 39 5.02 2.87 -7.60
CA PHE A 39 5.86 3.58 -6.65
C PHE A 39 5.03 4.07 -5.47
N LYS A 40 5.35 3.64 -4.25
CA LYS A 40 4.70 4.13 -3.03
C LYS A 40 5.41 5.39 -2.53
N ILE A 41 4.68 6.49 -2.50
CA ILE A 41 5.13 7.74 -1.90
C ILE A 41 4.55 7.83 -0.48
N GLY A 42 5.43 7.71 0.52
CA GLY A 42 5.08 7.83 1.93
C GLY A 42 5.02 9.28 2.41
N LYS A 43 4.69 9.46 3.70
CA LYS A 43 4.57 10.77 4.35
C LYS A 43 5.86 11.59 4.25
N GLU A 44 7.02 10.95 4.44
CA GLU A 44 8.32 11.64 4.39
C GLU A 44 8.56 12.26 3.01
N ALA A 45 8.56 11.45 1.95
CA ALA A 45 8.82 11.91 0.59
C ALA A 45 7.80 12.97 0.14
N PHE A 46 6.52 12.78 0.47
CA PHE A 46 5.49 13.77 0.15
C PHE A 46 5.66 15.08 0.92
N THR A 47 6.05 15.03 2.20
CA THR A 47 6.31 16.24 3.00
C THR A 47 7.51 17.03 2.49
N ARG A 48 8.55 16.32 2.01
CA ARG A 48 9.78 16.94 1.48
C ARG A 48 9.57 17.54 0.09
N PHE A 49 8.89 16.85 -0.79
CA PHE A 49 8.86 17.17 -2.23
C PHE A 49 7.49 17.61 -2.75
N GLY A 50 6.43 17.40 -1.97
CA GLY A 50 5.08 17.83 -2.32
C GLY A 50 4.44 17.08 -3.50
N PRO A 51 3.30 17.61 -4.00
CA PRO A 51 2.56 17.01 -5.12
C PRO A 51 3.34 16.96 -6.44
N SER A 52 4.31 17.85 -6.64
CA SER A 52 5.16 17.87 -7.85
C SER A 52 5.95 16.57 -8.02
N PHE A 53 6.34 15.93 -6.93
CA PHE A 53 7.01 14.64 -6.97
C PHE A 53 6.10 13.52 -7.51
N VAL A 54 4.83 13.52 -7.10
CA VAL A 54 3.82 12.61 -7.65
C VAL A 54 3.67 12.82 -9.15
N THR A 55 3.49 14.07 -9.58
CA THR A 55 3.36 14.41 -11.00
C THR A 55 4.57 13.97 -11.81
N SER A 56 5.78 14.17 -11.29
CA SER A 56 7.02 13.77 -11.97
C SER A 56 7.11 12.26 -12.21
N ILE A 57 6.57 11.43 -11.32
CA ILE A 57 6.52 9.97 -11.51
C ILE A 57 5.47 9.59 -12.55
N LEU A 58 4.29 10.22 -12.49
CA LEU A 58 3.21 9.96 -13.46
C LEU A 58 3.62 10.33 -14.89
N GLU A 59 4.30 11.46 -15.08
CA GLU A 59 4.83 11.91 -16.37
C GLU A 59 5.87 10.94 -16.97
N ARG A 60 6.56 10.17 -16.13
CA ARG A 60 7.48 9.08 -16.53
C ARG A 60 6.81 7.75 -16.79
N GLY A 61 5.48 7.70 -16.74
CA GLY A 61 4.69 6.49 -16.94
C GLY A 61 4.61 5.56 -15.73
N GLY A 62 5.13 5.98 -14.56
CA GLY A 62 5.01 5.24 -13.31
C GLY A 62 3.59 5.33 -12.74
N ASN A 63 3.11 4.27 -12.11
CA ASN A 63 1.89 4.32 -11.29
C ASN A 63 2.26 4.72 -9.86
N VAL A 64 1.38 5.45 -9.18
CA VAL A 64 1.64 5.94 -7.81
C VAL A 64 0.63 5.38 -6.81
N PHE A 65 1.17 4.82 -5.72
CA PHE A 65 0.45 4.59 -4.48
C PHE A 65 0.80 5.70 -3.48
N LEU A 66 -0.13 6.61 -3.24
CA LEU A 66 0.01 7.72 -2.27
C LEU A 66 -0.33 7.22 -0.86
N ASP A 67 0.69 6.91 -0.05
CA ASP A 67 0.53 6.28 1.27
C ASP A 67 0.62 7.30 2.41
N LEU A 68 -0.34 8.23 2.47
CA LEU A 68 -0.40 9.27 3.50
C LEU A 68 -1.25 8.91 4.71
N LYS A 69 -2.02 7.81 4.61
CA LYS A 69 -2.87 7.30 5.70
C LYS A 69 -3.79 8.40 6.26
N PHE A 70 -4.59 9.04 5.38
CA PHE A 70 -5.48 10.13 5.79
C PHE A 70 -6.36 9.70 6.95
N HIS A 71 -6.33 10.48 8.02
CA HIS A 71 -7.03 10.19 9.26
C HIS A 71 -7.41 11.51 9.94
N ASP A 72 -8.68 11.88 9.83
CA ASP A 72 -9.25 13.11 10.35
C ASP A 72 -10.79 12.96 10.39
N ILE A 73 -11.52 14.01 10.71
CA ILE A 73 -12.98 14.04 10.61
C ILE A 73 -13.44 13.75 9.16
N PRO A 74 -14.65 13.18 8.97
CA PRO A 74 -15.11 12.68 7.68
C PRO A 74 -14.98 13.69 6.52
N ASN A 75 -15.33 14.95 6.74
CA ASN A 75 -15.27 15.96 5.68
C ASN A 75 -13.82 16.27 5.24
N THR A 76 -12.88 16.36 6.17
CA THR A 76 -11.47 16.63 5.87
C THR A 76 -10.87 15.49 5.04
N VAL A 77 -11.16 14.23 5.42
CA VAL A 77 -10.67 13.07 4.67
C VAL A 77 -11.31 12.98 3.28
N ALA A 78 -12.59 13.32 3.14
CA ALA A 78 -13.27 13.37 1.85
C ALA A 78 -12.60 14.39 0.89
N MET A 79 -12.26 15.57 1.38
CA MET A 79 -11.55 16.58 0.58
C MET A 79 -10.12 16.15 0.21
N ALA A 80 -9.42 15.49 1.14
CA ALA A 80 -8.10 14.92 0.86
C ALA A 80 -8.17 13.78 -0.18
N ALA A 81 -9.21 12.95 -0.11
CA ALA A 81 -9.46 11.90 -1.09
C ALA A 81 -9.76 12.49 -2.49
N GLU A 82 -10.59 13.54 -2.58
CA GLU A 82 -10.82 14.28 -3.83
C GLU A 82 -9.50 14.79 -4.42
N ALA A 83 -8.65 15.42 -3.60
CA ALA A 83 -7.36 15.93 -4.04
C ALA A 83 -6.44 14.79 -4.57
N ALA A 84 -6.43 13.62 -3.92
CA ALA A 84 -5.68 12.45 -4.39
C ALA A 84 -6.20 11.94 -5.75
N VAL A 85 -7.52 11.90 -5.96
CA VAL A 85 -8.11 11.55 -7.27
C VAL A 85 -7.67 12.52 -8.35
N ARG A 86 -7.75 13.83 -8.07
CA ARG A 86 -7.35 14.89 -9.02
C ARG A 86 -5.86 14.88 -9.33
N LEU A 87 -5.03 14.42 -8.38
CA LEU A 87 -3.59 14.25 -8.58
C LEU A 87 -3.24 13.10 -9.52
N GLY A 88 -4.21 12.20 -9.82
CA GLY A 88 -4.05 11.12 -10.79
C GLY A 88 -3.38 9.86 -10.23
N VAL A 89 -3.33 9.69 -8.90
CA VAL A 89 -2.73 8.50 -8.29
C VAL A 89 -3.55 7.23 -8.60
N SER A 90 -2.88 6.09 -8.71
CA SER A 90 -3.53 4.80 -8.97
C SER A 90 -4.12 4.17 -7.71
N MET A 91 -3.52 4.47 -6.56
CA MET A 91 -3.91 3.97 -5.24
C MET A 91 -3.60 5.01 -4.17
N PHE A 92 -4.40 5.09 -3.11
CA PHE A 92 -4.05 5.88 -1.93
C PHE A 92 -4.62 5.28 -0.64
N SER A 93 -4.06 5.68 0.50
CA SER A 93 -4.44 5.14 1.81
C SER A 93 -5.15 6.14 2.71
N ILE A 94 -6.16 5.63 3.42
CA ILE A 94 -6.79 6.22 4.60
C ILE A 94 -6.49 5.34 5.81
N HIS A 95 -6.85 5.74 7.03
CA HIS A 95 -6.69 4.89 8.21
C HIS A 95 -8.04 4.39 8.73
N ALA A 96 -8.19 3.06 8.91
CA ALA A 96 -9.45 2.46 9.32
C ALA A 96 -9.90 2.85 10.74
N LEU A 97 -8.98 3.27 11.62
CA LEU A 97 -9.31 3.81 12.95
C LEU A 97 -10.12 5.11 12.90
N GLY A 98 -10.22 5.77 11.75
CA GLY A 98 -11.12 6.89 11.55
C GLY A 98 -12.61 6.52 11.57
N GLY A 99 -12.91 5.21 11.57
CA GLY A 99 -14.27 4.67 11.67
C GLY A 99 -15.04 4.61 10.36
N GLY A 100 -16.19 3.93 10.37
CA GLY A 100 -17.01 3.68 9.18
C GLY A 100 -17.45 4.96 8.46
N ALA A 101 -18.00 5.94 9.20
CA ALA A 101 -18.48 7.19 8.61
C ALA A 101 -17.38 7.99 7.87
N MET A 102 -16.15 8.01 8.39
CA MET A 102 -15.03 8.65 7.70
C MET A 102 -14.70 7.92 6.40
N MET A 103 -14.64 6.59 6.44
CA MET A 103 -14.33 5.76 5.27
C MET A 103 -15.44 5.85 4.20
N GLU A 104 -16.71 5.78 4.58
CA GLU A 104 -17.85 5.94 3.69
C GLU A 104 -17.82 7.29 2.96
N ARG A 105 -17.55 8.36 3.71
CA ARG A 105 -17.46 9.70 3.13
C ARG A 105 -16.30 9.85 2.16
N ALA A 106 -15.16 9.22 2.45
CA ALA A 106 -14.00 9.18 1.53
C ALA A 106 -14.35 8.40 0.26
N VAL A 107 -14.97 7.23 0.38
CA VAL A 107 -15.40 6.39 -0.77
C VAL A 107 -16.38 7.15 -1.67
N GLU A 108 -17.35 7.83 -1.09
CA GLU A 108 -18.31 8.66 -1.83
C GLU A 108 -17.60 9.77 -2.61
N SER A 109 -16.67 10.47 -1.96
CA SER A 109 -15.88 11.54 -2.59
C SER A 109 -15.06 11.02 -3.77
N VAL A 110 -14.41 9.86 -3.62
CA VAL A 110 -13.65 9.22 -4.70
C VAL A 110 -14.54 8.90 -5.91
N LYS A 111 -15.71 8.26 -5.68
CA LYS A 111 -16.65 7.90 -6.73
C LYS A 111 -17.17 9.13 -7.49
N ASN A 112 -17.58 10.15 -6.75
CA ASN A 112 -18.15 11.37 -7.32
C ASN A 112 -17.10 12.14 -8.14
N THR A 113 -15.88 12.27 -7.61
CA THR A 113 -14.79 12.97 -8.30
C THR A 113 -14.34 12.23 -9.54
N ALA A 114 -14.16 10.91 -9.46
CA ALA A 114 -13.77 10.10 -10.61
C ALA A 114 -14.83 10.14 -11.71
N ALA A 115 -16.12 10.06 -11.35
CA ALA A 115 -17.23 10.20 -12.29
C ALA A 115 -17.25 11.58 -12.96
N ALA A 116 -17.07 12.65 -12.21
CA ALA A 116 -17.00 14.02 -12.72
C ALA A 116 -15.81 14.24 -13.67
N MET A 117 -14.70 13.51 -13.47
CA MET A 117 -13.51 13.57 -14.34
C MET A 117 -13.58 12.57 -15.51
N GLY A 118 -14.55 11.67 -15.55
CA GLY A 118 -14.65 10.63 -16.58
C GLY A 118 -13.52 9.60 -16.51
N ILE A 119 -12.97 9.33 -15.31
CA ILE A 119 -11.85 8.39 -15.09
C ILE A 119 -12.28 7.19 -14.25
N VAL A 120 -11.49 6.12 -14.32
CA VAL A 120 -11.61 5.01 -13.37
C VAL A 120 -11.15 5.49 -11.99
N PRO A 121 -11.93 5.26 -10.92
CA PRO A 121 -11.53 5.66 -9.58
C PRO A 121 -10.24 4.95 -9.15
N PRO A 122 -9.33 5.63 -8.43
CA PRO A 122 -8.18 4.98 -7.82
C PRO A 122 -8.60 3.98 -6.76
N VAL A 123 -7.72 3.02 -6.47
CA VAL A 123 -7.93 2.05 -5.40
C VAL A 123 -7.79 2.75 -4.05
N LEU A 124 -8.89 2.84 -3.29
CA LEU A 124 -8.87 3.37 -1.93
C LEU A 124 -8.69 2.22 -0.95
N ILE A 125 -7.60 2.23 -0.20
CA ILE A 125 -7.30 1.21 0.81
C ILE A 125 -7.23 1.80 2.21
N ALA A 126 -7.69 1.03 3.22
CA ALA A 126 -7.67 1.45 4.60
C ALA A 126 -6.56 0.71 5.38
N VAL A 127 -5.68 1.47 6.04
CA VAL A 127 -4.66 0.88 6.92
C VAL A 127 -5.32 0.34 8.18
N THR A 128 -5.07 -0.91 8.52
CA THR A 128 -5.61 -1.58 9.70
C THR A 128 -4.77 -1.28 10.94
N VAL A 129 -3.88 -2.19 11.34
CA VAL A 129 -2.96 -2.01 12.45
C VAL A 129 -1.55 -1.87 11.88
N LEU A 130 -0.80 -0.88 12.35
CA LEU A 130 0.58 -0.69 11.91
C LEU A 130 1.45 -1.88 12.33
N THR A 131 2.31 -2.35 11.43
CA THR A 131 3.16 -3.53 11.65
C THR A 131 4.21 -3.36 12.75
N SER A 132 4.43 -2.14 13.21
CA SER A 132 5.30 -1.80 14.35
C SER A 132 4.62 -2.03 15.71
N LEU A 133 3.28 -2.15 15.76
CA LEU A 133 2.53 -2.35 16.98
C LEU A 133 2.39 -3.84 17.31
N ASP A 134 2.45 -4.14 18.60
CA ASP A 134 2.14 -5.45 19.20
C ASP A 134 0.97 -5.33 20.20
N ASP A 135 0.57 -6.46 20.78
CA ASP A 135 -0.57 -6.50 21.68
C ASP A 135 -0.37 -5.64 22.95
N SER A 136 0.89 -5.48 23.41
CA SER A 136 1.21 -4.62 24.56
C SER A 136 0.98 -3.14 24.23
N ASN A 137 1.29 -2.72 23.02
CA ASN A 137 1.01 -1.35 22.58
C ASN A 137 -0.50 -1.10 22.47
N LEU A 138 -1.29 -2.09 22.04
CA LEU A 138 -2.75 -1.96 22.00
C LEU A 138 -3.34 -1.86 23.41
N GLU A 139 -2.82 -2.64 24.38
CA GLU A 139 -3.24 -2.55 25.78
C GLU A 139 -2.94 -1.17 26.37
N GLU A 140 -1.74 -0.63 26.13
CA GLU A 140 -1.35 0.73 26.53
C GLU A 140 -2.31 1.80 25.96
N MET A 141 -2.78 1.62 24.71
CA MET A 141 -3.76 2.50 24.08
C MET A 141 -5.20 2.24 24.54
N GLY A 142 -5.43 1.27 25.44
CA GLY A 142 -6.75 0.96 26.00
C GLY A 142 -7.59 -0.02 25.17
N PHE A 143 -7.03 -0.66 24.14
CA PHE A 143 -7.72 -1.74 23.42
C PHE A 143 -7.71 -3.04 24.23
N LYS A 144 -8.83 -3.78 24.18
CA LYS A 144 -8.99 -5.07 24.89
C LYS A 144 -8.99 -6.26 23.91
N CYS A 145 -8.22 -6.19 22.84
CA CYS A 145 -8.13 -7.22 21.83
C CYS A 145 -6.70 -7.28 21.29
N SER A 146 -6.35 -8.41 20.69
CA SER A 146 -5.07 -8.59 20.02
C SER A 146 -4.98 -7.75 18.73
N THR A 147 -3.76 -7.55 18.23
CA THR A 147 -3.50 -6.86 16.95
C THR A 147 -4.23 -7.53 15.79
N GLY A 148 -4.23 -8.86 15.73
CA GLY A 148 -4.94 -9.61 14.69
C GLY A 148 -6.47 -9.48 14.77
N GLU A 149 -7.05 -9.52 15.97
CA GLU A 149 -8.49 -9.29 16.16
C GLU A 149 -8.90 -7.87 15.76
N LEU A 150 -8.09 -6.87 16.12
CA LEU A 150 -8.34 -5.48 15.72
C LEU A 150 -8.21 -5.32 14.21
N ALA A 151 -7.14 -5.87 13.60
CA ALA A 151 -6.93 -5.80 12.15
C ALA A 151 -8.11 -6.40 11.37
N LEU A 152 -8.60 -7.56 11.80
CA LEU A 152 -9.77 -8.20 11.19
C LEU A 152 -11.04 -7.35 11.32
N LYS A 153 -11.32 -6.80 12.51
CA LYS A 153 -12.46 -5.89 12.73
C LYS A 153 -12.40 -4.66 11.84
N LEU A 154 -11.23 -4.04 11.76
CA LEU A 154 -11.00 -2.87 10.92
C LEU A 154 -11.15 -3.18 9.44
N ALA A 155 -10.67 -4.34 8.97
CA ALA A 155 -10.83 -4.79 7.60
C ALA A 155 -12.32 -5.00 7.22
N ILE A 156 -13.09 -5.63 8.10
CA ILE A 156 -14.54 -5.82 7.91
C ILE A 156 -15.24 -4.45 7.87
N THR A 157 -14.89 -3.53 8.77
CA THR A 157 -15.44 -2.18 8.77
C THR A 157 -15.12 -1.43 7.48
N ALA A 158 -13.87 -1.51 6.99
CA ALA A 158 -13.46 -0.90 5.74
C ALA A 158 -14.23 -1.45 4.54
N ARG A 159 -14.39 -2.79 4.47
CA ARG A 159 -15.20 -3.43 3.42
C ARG A 159 -16.66 -2.95 3.46
N ASN A 160 -17.25 -2.90 4.63
CA ASN A 160 -18.66 -2.46 4.80
C ASN A 160 -18.84 -0.97 4.42
N ALA A 161 -17.83 -0.14 4.65
CA ALA A 161 -17.79 1.26 4.22
C ALA A 161 -17.54 1.42 2.70
N GLY A 162 -17.28 0.33 1.97
CA GLY A 162 -17.07 0.34 0.53
C GLY A 162 -15.64 0.67 0.10
N ALA A 163 -14.66 0.62 1.00
CA ALA A 163 -13.25 0.71 0.62
C ALA A 163 -12.86 -0.46 -0.30
N SER A 164 -11.94 -0.21 -1.24
CA SER A 164 -11.49 -1.23 -2.19
C SER A 164 -10.68 -2.34 -1.53
N GLY A 165 -10.03 -2.04 -0.39
CA GLY A 165 -9.18 -2.99 0.30
C GLY A 165 -8.52 -2.41 1.54
N VAL A 166 -7.51 -3.13 2.02
CA VAL A 166 -6.75 -2.77 3.23
C VAL A 166 -5.24 -2.91 3.05
N VAL A 167 -4.50 -2.20 3.91
CA VAL A 167 -3.10 -2.54 4.23
C VAL A 167 -3.12 -3.38 5.50
N ALA A 168 -2.54 -4.56 5.45
CA ALA A 168 -2.53 -5.51 6.56
C ALA A 168 -1.18 -6.22 6.69
N SER A 169 -0.85 -6.63 7.92
CA SER A 169 0.32 -7.45 8.22
C SER A 169 0.24 -8.80 7.48
N PRO A 170 1.37 -9.41 7.12
CA PRO A 170 1.39 -10.75 6.53
C PRO A 170 0.57 -11.79 7.30
N GLN A 171 0.57 -11.74 8.62
CA GLN A 171 -0.17 -12.68 9.50
C GLN A 171 -1.68 -12.50 9.43
N ASP A 172 -2.17 -11.34 9.03
CA ASP A 172 -3.59 -11.00 8.98
C ASP A 172 -4.21 -11.32 7.59
N VAL A 173 -3.41 -11.69 6.59
CA VAL A 173 -3.86 -11.92 5.21
C VAL A 173 -4.93 -13.02 5.15
N ILE A 174 -4.66 -14.20 5.70
CA ILE A 174 -5.59 -15.35 5.64
C ILE A 174 -6.93 -15.04 6.33
N PRO A 175 -6.97 -14.56 7.59
CA PRO A 175 -8.24 -14.24 8.23
C PRO A 175 -9.01 -13.12 7.52
N ILE A 176 -8.33 -12.10 7.00
CA ILE A 176 -8.96 -11.02 6.25
C ILE A 176 -9.51 -11.55 4.91
N ARG A 177 -8.73 -12.33 4.17
CA ARG A 177 -9.16 -12.93 2.91
C ARG A 177 -10.42 -13.80 3.10
N LYS A 178 -10.44 -14.63 4.15
CA LYS A 178 -11.59 -15.45 4.49
C LYS A 178 -12.84 -14.63 4.83
N ALA A 179 -12.69 -13.53 5.56
CA ALA A 179 -13.81 -12.69 5.99
C ALA A 179 -14.30 -11.72 4.93
N CYS A 180 -13.38 -11.17 4.13
CA CYS A 180 -13.70 -10.08 3.18
C CYS A 180 -13.90 -10.56 1.73
N GLY A 181 -13.51 -11.80 1.41
CA GLY A 181 -13.67 -12.38 0.07
C GLY A 181 -12.52 -12.06 -0.89
N LYS A 182 -12.57 -12.66 -2.09
CA LYS A 182 -11.48 -12.63 -3.06
C LYS A 182 -11.29 -11.28 -3.77
N ASP A 183 -12.36 -10.49 -3.86
CA ASP A 183 -12.35 -9.22 -4.60
C ASP A 183 -11.89 -8.04 -3.72
N PHE A 184 -11.68 -8.26 -2.42
CA PHE A 184 -11.20 -7.24 -1.49
C PHE A 184 -9.67 -7.19 -1.51
N VAL A 185 -9.10 -6.07 -1.91
CA VAL A 185 -7.66 -5.88 -2.10
C VAL A 185 -6.91 -5.95 -0.77
N ILE A 186 -5.84 -6.74 -0.70
CA ILE A 186 -4.94 -6.82 0.46
C ILE A 186 -3.54 -6.41 0.01
N VAL A 187 -3.05 -5.29 0.55
CA VAL A 187 -1.69 -4.79 0.37
C VAL A 187 -0.87 -5.13 1.60
N THR A 188 0.24 -5.82 1.42
CA THR A 188 1.05 -6.33 2.52
C THR A 188 2.46 -5.73 2.49
N PRO A 189 2.84 -4.90 3.48
CA PRO A 189 4.20 -4.45 3.70
C PRO A 189 4.99 -5.47 4.53
N GLY A 190 6.30 -5.22 4.72
CA GLY A 190 7.12 -6.05 5.60
C GLY A 190 7.61 -7.34 4.93
N ILE A 191 7.70 -7.34 3.63
CA ILE A 191 8.18 -8.46 2.84
C ILE A 191 9.72 -8.39 2.70
N ARG A 192 10.39 -9.54 2.80
CA ARG A 192 11.84 -9.68 2.68
C ARG A 192 12.19 -10.84 1.75
N LEU A 193 13.30 -10.72 1.07
CA LEU A 193 13.95 -11.89 0.47
C LEU A 193 14.42 -12.84 1.58
N SER A 194 14.57 -14.11 1.27
CA SER A 194 14.89 -15.20 2.21
C SER A 194 16.17 -14.97 3.04
N ASP A 195 17.07 -14.10 2.60
CA ASP A 195 18.32 -13.78 3.31
C ASP A 195 18.07 -12.68 4.35
N LYS A 196 18.29 -13.01 5.63
CA LYS A 196 18.11 -12.09 6.76
C LYS A 196 19.06 -10.91 6.67
N VAL A 197 18.50 -9.69 6.60
CA VAL A 197 19.26 -8.45 6.79
C VAL A 197 19.29 -8.11 8.29
N GLU A 198 20.47 -8.02 8.90
CA GLU A 198 20.63 -7.56 10.28
C GLU A 198 20.21 -6.08 10.42
N GLY A 199 19.46 -5.76 11.47
CA GLY A 199 19.06 -4.38 11.81
C GLY A 199 17.68 -3.92 11.35
N ASP A 200 16.74 -4.86 11.09
CA ASP A 200 15.39 -4.52 10.64
C ASP A 200 14.38 -4.31 11.78
N ASP A 201 13.60 -3.21 11.72
CA ASP A 201 12.56 -2.83 12.69
C ASP A 201 11.30 -3.72 12.63
N GLN A 202 11.19 -4.61 11.63
CA GLN A 202 10.00 -5.42 11.42
C GLN A 202 10.12 -6.80 12.09
N LYS A 203 9.27 -7.03 13.07
CA LYS A 203 9.24 -8.28 13.87
C LYS A 203 8.61 -9.49 13.14
N ARG A 204 7.99 -9.29 11.96
CA ARG A 204 7.13 -10.27 11.28
C ARG A 204 7.39 -10.23 9.77
N VAL A 205 8.20 -11.14 9.28
CA VAL A 205 8.70 -11.14 7.89
C VAL A 205 8.21 -12.39 7.18
N LEU A 206 7.70 -12.23 5.95
CA LEU A 206 7.44 -13.30 4.98
C LEU A 206 8.18 -13.02 3.68
N THR A 207 8.41 -14.08 2.89
CA THR A 207 8.90 -13.95 1.53
C THR A 207 7.80 -13.43 0.58
N PRO A 208 8.15 -12.85 -0.57
CA PRO A 208 7.20 -12.47 -1.62
C PRO A 208 6.28 -13.62 -2.03
N ARG A 209 6.85 -14.81 -2.24
CA ARG A 209 6.15 -16.04 -2.59
C ARG A 209 5.11 -16.43 -1.55
N GLU A 210 5.50 -16.47 -0.28
CA GLU A 210 4.58 -16.85 0.82
C GLU A 210 3.43 -15.85 0.95
N ALA A 211 3.72 -14.55 0.90
CA ALA A 211 2.69 -13.52 1.05
C ALA A 211 1.61 -13.61 -0.03
N VAL A 212 2.01 -13.82 -1.28
CA VAL A 212 1.08 -13.96 -2.40
C VAL A 212 0.32 -15.29 -2.33
N ALA A 213 0.98 -16.40 -1.99
CA ALA A 213 0.33 -17.70 -1.78
C ALA A 213 -0.71 -17.66 -0.65
N MET A 214 -0.52 -16.82 0.39
CA MET A 214 -1.49 -16.58 1.45
C MET A 214 -2.68 -15.70 1.01
N GLY A 215 -2.61 -15.08 -0.17
CA GLY A 215 -3.68 -14.28 -0.75
C GLY A 215 -3.46 -12.76 -0.71
N ALA A 216 -2.24 -12.26 -0.51
CA ALA A 216 -1.93 -10.85 -0.73
C ALA A 216 -2.03 -10.50 -2.23
N ASP A 217 -2.70 -9.38 -2.55
CA ASP A 217 -2.82 -8.90 -3.93
C ASP A 217 -1.62 -8.06 -4.36
N TYR A 218 -1.07 -7.29 -3.43
CA TYR A 218 0.11 -6.46 -3.62
C TYR A 218 1.06 -6.63 -2.45
N ILE A 219 2.34 -6.59 -2.73
CA ILE A 219 3.39 -6.54 -1.72
C ILE A 219 4.19 -5.24 -1.82
N VAL A 220 4.56 -4.69 -0.67
CA VAL A 220 5.34 -3.46 -0.60
C VAL A 220 6.75 -3.79 -0.14
N VAL A 221 7.72 -3.48 -1.00
CA VAL A 221 9.15 -3.71 -0.73
C VAL A 221 9.91 -2.38 -0.88
N GLY A 222 10.75 -2.05 0.08
CA GLY A 222 11.58 -0.82 0.09
C GLY A 222 13.06 -1.15 0.08
N ARG A 223 13.67 -1.20 1.28
CA ARG A 223 15.10 -1.41 1.50
C ARG A 223 15.74 -2.56 0.70
N PRO A 224 15.11 -3.75 0.57
CA PRO A 224 15.69 -4.85 -0.22
C PRO A 224 15.94 -4.51 -1.70
N ILE A 225 15.15 -3.63 -2.28
CA ILE A 225 15.36 -3.13 -3.64
C ILE A 225 16.32 -1.93 -3.62
N ARG A 226 16.05 -0.94 -2.77
CA ARG A 226 16.79 0.32 -2.76
C ARG A 226 18.28 0.17 -2.42
N LEU A 227 18.62 -0.75 -1.51
CA LEU A 227 19.98 -0.99 -1.03
C LEU A 227 20.70 -2.11 -1.78
N ALA A 228 20.09 -2.71 -2.81
CA ALA A 228 20.75 -3.70 -3.64
C ALA A 228 21.81 -3.04 -4.52
N ASP A 229 22.87 -3.80 -4.85
CA ASP A 229 23.91 -3.38 -5.81
C ASP A 229 23.30 -3.03 -7.18
N ASP A 230 22.28 -3.78 -7.59
CA ASP A 230 21.44 -3.50 -8.77
C ASP A 230 19.94 -3.56 -8.37
N PRO A 231 19.30 -2.40 -8.17
CA PRO A 231 17.89 -2.35 -7.79
C PRO A 231 16.93 -2.96 -8.82
N ALA A 232 17.24 -2.89 -10.11
CA ALA A 232 16.39 -3.45 -11.16
C ALA A 232 16.42 -4.98 -11.12
N VAL A 233 17.59 -5.57 -10.98
CA VAL A 233 17.76 -7.03 -10.82
C VAL A 233 17.04 -7.50 -9.54
N ALA A 234 17.20 -6.78 -8.43
CA ALA A 234 16.51 -7.12 -7.18
C ALA A 234 14.98 -7.08 -7.31
N ALA A 235 14.43 -6.10 -8.03
CA ALA A 235 13.00 -6.02 -8.31
C ALA A 235 12.51 -7.18 -9.19
N ASP A 236 13.29 -7.57 -10.19
CA ASP A 236 12.97 -8.70 -11.07
C ASP A 236 13.00 -10.04 -10.30
N MET A 237 13.97 -10.27 -9.43
CA MET A 237 14.02 -11.46 -8.55
C MET A 237 12.78 -11.55 -7.64
N ILE A 238 12.35 -10.43 -7.06
CA ILE A 238 11.11 -10.38 -6.26
C ILE A 238 9.89 -10.71 -7.12
N THR A 239 9.87 -10.23 -8.36
CA THR A 239 8.79 -10.50 -9.31
C THR A 239 8.72 -11.99 -9.69
N GLU A 240 9.86 -12.67 -9.78
CA GLU A 240 9.93 -14.12 -9.98
C GLU A 240 9.33 -14.89 -8.78
N GLU A 241 9.71 -14.54 -7.55
CA GLU A 241 9.12 -15.13 -6.34
C GLU A 241 7.59 -14.91 -6.27
N ILE A 242 7.10 -13.73 -6.66
CA ILE A 242 5.66 -13.46 -6.77
C ILE A 242 5.01 -14.42 -7.78
N SER A 243 5.65 -14.61 -8.94
CA SER A 243 5.15 -15.53 -9.99
C SER A 243 5.04 -16.95 -9.50
N GLU A 244 6.03 -17.43 -8.75
CA GLU A 244 6.01 -18.75 -8.12
C GLU A 244 4.88 -18.89 -7.10
N GLY A 245 4.63 -17.86 -6.28
CA GLY A 245 3.54 -17.84 -5.30
C GLY A 245 2.15 -17.83 -5.93
N LEU A 246 2.00 -17.28 -7.14
CA LEU A 246 0.74 -17.28 -7.89
C LEU A 246 0.42 -18.62 -8.56
N ALA A 247 1.41 -19.47 -8.76
CA ALA A 247 1.25 -20.77 -9.42
C ALA A 247 0.73 -21.89 -8.47
N HIS A 248 0.60 -21.60 -7.20
CA HIS A 248 0.14 -22.51 -6.14
C HIS A 248 -1.20 -22.08 -5.58
#